data_5e958f6ea2b8476248b8e307e5d89d22
#
_entry.id   5e958f6ea2b8476248b8e307e5d89d22
#
_cell.length_a   1.000
_cell.length_b   1.000
_cell.length_c   1.000
_cell.angle_alpha   90.00
_cell.angle_beta   90.00
_cell.angle_gamma   90.00
#
_symmetry.space_group_name_H-M   'P 1'
#
loop_
_entity.id
_entity.type
_entity.pdbx_description
1 polymer ?
#
loop_
_entity_poly.entity_id
_entity_poly.type
_entity_poly.pdbx_seq_one_letter_code
_entity_poly.pdbx_strand_id
1 'polypeptide(L)'
;MIKIRSNVFETNSSSVHSIVITKSPTDPGWFVKFSIGEFGWEFNELSTPEEKASYFYTAACSLLKRDIFNEISEKLFKYGIEIYSTNRAAFEFDAEYTWLENGYIDHVEELEDWVNDLMNDTDKLIRFIFNDESFVITGNDNCDDIDSEWMSKKVARADAYQHDLIRKWN
;
A
#
# COMPACT_ATOMS: atom_id res chain seq x y z
N MET A 1 -1.05 -12.19 42.71
CA MET A 1 -2.12 -11.16 42.59
C MET A 1 -2.29 -10.86 41.12
N ILE A 2 -3.30 -11.46 40.46
CA ILE A 2 -3.58 -11.30 39.05
C ILE A 2 -4.25 -9.93 38.88
N LYS A 3 -3.63 -8.98 38.21
CA LYS A 3 -4.29 -7.74 37.80
C LYS A 3 -5.08 -8.04 36.52
N ILE A 4 -6.39 -8.23 36.67
CA ILE A 4 -7.31 -8.21 35.52
C ILE A 4 -7.40 -6.73 35.07
N ARG A 5 -6.89 -6.40 33.90
CA ARG A 5 -7.21 -5.12 33.25
C ARG A 5 -8.65 -5.23 32.75
N SER A 6 -9.57 -4.65 33.54
CA SER A 6 -10.94 -4.40 33.06
C SER A 6 -10.88 -3.21 32.09
N ASN A 7 -11.55 -3.31 30.96
CA ASN A 7 -11.66 -2.32 29.88
C ASN A 7 -10.46 -2.23 28.93
N VAL A 8 -9.90 -3.36 28.53
CA VAL A 8 -9.32 -3.44 27.21
C VAL A 8 -10.40 -4.10 26.35
N PHE A 9 -11.23 -3.31 25.73
CA PHE A 9 -11.87 -3.73 24.50
C PHE A 9 -10.71 -3.77 23.50
N GLU A 10 -10.18 -4.96 23.23
CA GLU A 10 -9.55 -5.22 21.97
C GLU A 10 -10.69 -5.20 20.94
N THR A 11 -11.08 -4.02 20.53
CA THR A 11 -11.71 -3.88 19.23
C THR A 11 -10.65 -4.38 18.26
N ASN A 12 -10.92 -5.45 17.55
CA ASN A 12 -10.20 -5.75 16.33
C ASN A 12 -10.36 -4.49 15.47
N SER A 13 -9.34 -3.62 15.51
CA SER A 13 -9.31 -2.48 14.62
C SER A 13 -9.14 -3.05 13.23
N SER A 14 -10.22 -3.15 12.50
CA SER A 14 -10.18 -3.57 11.12
C SER A 14 -9.72 -2.38 10.30
N SER A 15 -8.47 -2.39 9.85
CA SER A 15 -8.04 -1.47 8.83
C SER A 15 -8.63 -1.90 7.49
N VAL A 16 -9.03 -0.91 6.70
CA VAL A 16 -9.57 -1.11 5.36
C VAL A 16 -8.52 -0.68 4.35
N HIS A 17 -8.12 -1.61 3.49
CA HIS A 17 -7.30 -1.31 2.33
C HIS A 17 -8.09 -1.66 1.08
N SER A 18 -8.43 -0.65 0.27
CA SER A 18 -9.04 -0.86 -1.04
C SER A 18 -8.08 -0.39 -2.12
N ILE A 19 -7.60 -1.33 -2.93
CA ILE A 19 -6.63 -1.07 -3.99
C ILE A 19 -7.31 -1.28 -5.33
N VAL A 20 -7.23 -0.27 -6.18
CA VAL A 20 -7.75 -0.29 -7.54
C VAL A 20 -6.60 -0.13 -8.52
N ILE A 21 -6.49 -1.06 -9.48
CA ILE A 21 -5.52 -0.98 -10.57
C ILE A 21 -6.26 -1.02 -11.89
N THR A 22 -6.10 0.03 -12.68
CA THR A 22 -6.70 0.11 -14.01
C THR A 22 -6.09 -0.89 -14.98
N LYS A 23 -6.88 -1.33 -15.95
CA LYS A 23 -6.42 -2.11 -17.11
C LYS A 23 -6.15 -1.23 -18.34
N SER A 24 -6.44 0.07 -18.23
CA SER A 24 -6.17 1.02 -19.30
C SER A 24 -4.68 1.15 -19.58
N PRO A 25 -4.27 1.33 -20.85
CA PRO A 25 -2.90 1.69 -21.18
C PRO A 25 -2.46 2.94 -20.40
N THR A 26 -1.23 2.92 -19.93
CA THR A 26 -0.66 3.99 -19.12
C THR A 26 0.58 4.52 -19.80
N ASP A 27 0.66 5.84 -19.95
CA ASP A 27 1.88 6.53 -20.32
C ASP A 27 2.66 6.84 -19.04
N PRO A 28 3.73 6.11 -18.74
CA PRO A 28 4.44 6.30 -17.48
C PRO A 28 5.20 7.62 -17.50
N GLY A 29 5.26 8.27 -16.35
CA GLY A 29 6.25 9.31 -16.12
C GLY A 29 7.66 8.76 -16.23
N TRP A 30 8.63 9.63 -16.42
CA TRP A 30 10.03 9.23 -16.55
C TRP A 30 10.78 9.16 -15.21
N PHE A 31 10.16 9.63 -14.12
CA PHE A 31 10.70 9.47 -12.77
C PHE A 31 9.59 9.41 -11.73
N VAL A 32 9.88 8.77 -10.59
CA VAL A 32 8.98 8.74 -9.43
C VAL A 32 9.75 8.57 -8.13
N LYS A 33 9.24 9.17 -7.06
CA LYS A 33 9.79 9.06 -5.72
C LYS A 33 9.18 7.87 -4.97
N PHE A 34 10.05 7.06 -4.38
CA PHE A 34 9.70 6.02 -3.43
C PHE A 34 10.16 6.43 -2.03
N SER A 35 9.30 6.35 -1.05
CA SER A 35 9.66 6.62 0.34
C SER A 35 8.95 5.65 1.27
N ILE A 36 9.60 5.26 2.34
CA ILE A 36 8.92 4.56 3.42
C ILE A 36 7.99 5.54 4.14
N GLY A 37 6.80 5.09 4.48
CA GLY A 37 5.76 5.87 5.13
C GLY A 37 4.92 5.05 6.11
N GLU A 38 3.94 5.70 6.71
CA GLU A 38 2.98 5.09 7.64
C GLU A 38 1.58 5.16 7.01
N PHE A 39 0.88 4.04 6.98
CA PHE A 39 -0.42 3.91 6.32
C PHE A 39 -1.37 3.01 7.11
N GLY A 40 -2.67 3.29 7.02
CA GLY A 40 -3.73 2.44 7.56
C GLY A 40 -4.41 2.99 8.81
N TRP A 41 -3.81 3.94 9.53
CA TRP A 41 -4.38 4.51 10.75
C TRP A 41 -5.46 5.56 10.49
N GLU A 42 -5.37 6.26 9.38
CA GLU A 42 -6.28 7.33 8.99
C GLU A 42 -6.89 7.04 7.63
N PHE A 43 -8.05 7.66 7.41
CA PHE A 43 -8.66 7.65 6.09
C PHE A 43 -7.81 8.50 5.13
N ASN A 44 -7.24 7.85 4.13
CA ASN A 44 -6.46 8.49 3.08
C ASN A 44 -6.82 7.92 1.72
N GLU A 45 -6.86 8.78 0.72
CA GLU A 45 -6.86 8.40 -0.68
C GLU A 45 -5.48 8.70 -1.26
N LEU A 46 -4.78 7.65 -1.68
CA LEU A 46 -3.47 7.73 -2.31
C LEU A 46 -3.68 7.63 -3.82
N SER A 47 -3.57 8.74 -4.52
CA SER A 47 -3.87 8.83 -5.96
C SER A 47 -2.69 9.35 -6.79
N THR A 48 -1.76 10.06 -6.19
CA THR A 48 -0.56 10.51 -6.90
C THR A 48 0.44 9.36 -7.12
N PRO A 49 1.30 9.43 -8.14
CA PRO A 49 2.34 8.44 -8.37
C PRO A 49 3.24 8.21 -7.16
N GLU A 50 3.64 9.27 -6.47
CA GLU A 50 4.52 9.20 -5.30
C GLU A 50 3.86 8.53 -4.09
N GLU A 51 2.59 8.81 -3.83
CA GLU A 51 1.83 8.19 -2.75
C GLU A 51 1.67 6.70 -3.00
N LYS A 52 1.23 6.31 -4.22
CA LYS A 52 1.06 4.91 -4.61
C LYS A 52 2.38 4.14 -4.59
N ALA A 53 3.46 4.74 -5.11
CA ALA A 53 4.79 4.16 -5.07
C ALA A 53 5.29 3.95 -3.65
N SER A 54 5.08 4.93 -2.76
CA SER A 54 5.48 4.86 -1.36
C SER A 54 4.68 3.81 -0.58
N TYR A 55 3.38 3.71 -0.83
CA TYR A 55 2.52 2.67 -0.26
C TYR A 55 3.01 1.27 -0.65
N PHE A 56 3.20 1.03 -1.96
CA PHE A 56 3.72 -0.25 -2.46
C PHE A 56 5.09 -0.58 -1.88
N TYR A 57 6.01 0.39 -1.86
CA TYR A 57 7.37 0.20 -1.36
C TYR A 57 7.38 -0.16 0.13
N THR A 58 6.57 0.52 0.95
CA THR A 58 6.44 0.23 2.38
C THR A 58 5.86 -1.17 2.60
N ALA A 59 4.80 -1.54 1.88
CA ALA A 59 4.19 -2.87 1.97
C ALA A 59 5.20 -3.97 1.59
N ALA A 60 5.87 -3.80 0.46
CA ALA A 60 6.81 -4.80 -0.04
C ALA A 60 8.05 -4.94 0.87
N CYS A 61 8.59 -3.84 1.39
CA CYS A 61 9.70 -3.91 2.36
C CYS A 61 9.28 -4.59 3.67
N SER A 62 8.09 -4.29 4.18
CA SER A 62 7.56 -4.90 5.41
C SER A 62 7.37 -6.41 5.25
N LEU A 63 6.75 -6.86 4.16
CA LEU A 63 6.50 -8.28 3.90
C LEU A 63 7.77 -9.06 3.60
N LEU A 64 8.65 -8.50 2.76
CA LEU A 64 9.89 -9.17 2.34
C LEU A 64 11.02 -9.02 3.35
N LYS A 65 10.84 -8.20 4.40
CA LYS A 65 11.81 -7.93 5.48
C LYS A 65 13.19 -7.52 4.95
N ARG A 66 13.20 -6.76 3.87
CA ARG A 66 14.41 -6.23 3.22
C ARG A 66 14.10 -5.02 2.36
N ASP A 67 15.09 -4.17 2.18
CA ASP A 67 14.99 -3.06 1.23
C ASP A 67 15.02 -3.57 -0.21
N ILE A 68 13.97 -3.31 -0.96
CA ILE A 68 13.80 -3.75 -2.35
C ILE A 68 13.99 -2.62 -3.37
N PHE A 69 14.47 -1.46 -2.94
CA PHE A 69 14.61 -0.27 -3.79
C PHE A 69 15.39 -0.56 -5.08
N ASN A 70 16.54 -1.24 -4.96
CA ASN A 70 17.38 -1.52 -6.12
C ASN A 70 16.68 -2.48 -7.11
N GLU A 71 15.94 -3.47 -6.59
CA GLU A 71 15.18 -4.40 -7.42
C GLU A 71 14.08 -3.71 -8.22
N ILE A 72 13.33 -2.80 -7.58
CA ILE A 72 12.32 -1.98 -8.25
C ILE A 72 13.01 -1.06 -9.28
N SER A 73 14.12 -0.44 -8.92
CA SER A 73 14.88 0.44 -9.81
C SER A 73 15.29 -0.26 -11.10
N GLU A 74 15.84 -1.46 -11.00
CA GLU A 74 16.24 -2.25 -12.15
C GLU A 74 15.06 -2.64 -13.05
N LYS A 75 13.91 -2.93 -12.46
CA LYS A 75 12.69 -3.26 -13.20
C LYS A 75 12.17 -2.05 -13.98
N LEU A 76 12.00 -0.91 -13.30
CA LEU A 76 11.43 0.30 -13.88
C LEU A 76 12.37 0.98 -14.86
N PHE A 77 13.69 0.88 -14.64
CA PHE A 77 14.70 1.43 -15.56
C PHE A 77 14.62 0.80 -16.96
N LYS A 78 14.21 -0.46 -17.10
CA LYS A 78 13.98 -1.11 -18.40
C LYS A 78 12.85 -0.46 -19.21
N TYR A 79 11.98 0.27 -18.54
CA TYR A 79 10.89 1.04 -19.14
C TYR A 79 11.21 2.54 -19.26
N GLY A 80 12.46 2.93 -19.00
CA GLY A 80 12.90 4.32 -19.05
C GLY A 80 12.46 5.16 -17.84
N ILE A 81 12.07 4.51 -16.73
CA ILE A 81 11.60 5.17 -15.53
C ILE A 81 12.73 5.17 -14.49
N GLU A 82 13.14 6.35 -14.06
CA GLU A 82 14.10 6.53 -12.97
C GLU A 82 13.37 6.65 -11.63
N ILE A 83 13.94 6.06 -10.58
CA ILE A 83 13.41 6.20 -9.24
C ILE A 83 14.43 6.80 -8.29
N TYR A 84 13.94 7.54 -7.30
CA TYR A 84 14.76 8.05 -6.21
C TYR A 84 14.04 7.90 -4.87
N SER A 85 14.80 7.94 -3.78
CA SER A 85 14.26 7.89 -2.43
C SER A 85 15.00 8.82 -1.50
N THR A 86 14.27 9.50 -0.63
CA THR A 86 14.81 10.29 0.48
C THR A 86 14.63 9.60 1.82
N ASN A 87 13.86 8.50 1.86
CA ASN A 87 13.62 7.70 3.05
C ASN A 87 13.55 6.23 2.63
N ARG A 88 14.68 5.52 2.69
CA ARG A 88 14.80 4.10 2.37
C ARG A 88 14.44 3.24 3.57
N ALA A 89 14.09 1.98 3.32
CA ALA A 89 13.76 1.04 4.37
C ALA A 89 14.94 0.81 5.32
N ALA A 90 14.67 0.98 6.60
CA ALA A 90 15.54 0.61 7.71
C ALA A 90 14.86 -0.49 8.53
N PHE A 91 15.65 -1.44 9.04
CA PHE A 91 15.13 -2.59 9.76
C PHE A 91 15.78 -2.72 11.12
N GLU A 92 14.96 -2.98 12.12
CA GLU A 92 15.40 -3.48 13.40
C GLU A 92 15.33 -5.00 13.44
N PHE A 93 16.30 -5.57 14.13
CA PHE A 93 16.46 -7.00 14.31
C PHE A 93 16.52 -7.32 15.79
N ASP A 94 15.65 -8.21 16.22
CA ASP A 94 15.83 -8.86 17.49
C ASP A 94 16.01 -10.39 17.27
N ALA A 95 16.14 -11.17 18.36
CA ALA A 95 16.45 -12.60 18.24
C ALA A 95 15.40 -13.42 17.45
N GLU A 96 14.16 -12.94 17.34
CA GLU A 96 13.04 -13.68 16.77
C GLU A 96 12.37 -12.96 15.60
N TYR A 97 12.49 -11.60 15.52
CA TYR A 97 11.70 -10.80 14.58
C TYR A 97 12.55 -9.77 13.85
N THR A 98 12.13 -9.50 12.62
CA THR A 98 12.61 -8.39 11.80
C THR A 98 11.42 -7.53 11.44
N TRP A 99 11.49 -6.23 11.73
CA TRP A 99 10.44 -5.29 11.36
C TRP A 99 11.02 -4.02 10.75
N LEU A 100 10.16 -3.31 10.03
CA LEU A 100 10.50 -2.04 9.41
C LEU A 100 10.49 -0.95 10.50
N GLU A 101 11.64 -0.30 10.73
CA GLU A 101 11.83 0.68 11.80
C GLU A 101 11.15 2.02 11.47
N ASN A 102 11.26 2.44 10.22
CA ASN A 102 10.92 3.81 9.80
C ASN A 102 9.62 3.89 8.99
N GLY A 103 8.75 2.90 9.11
CA GLY A 103 7.45 2.90 8.44
C GLY A 103 6.55 1.78 8.89
N TYR A 104 5.29 1.87 8.50
CA TYR A 104 4.27 0.94 8.94
C TYR A 104 3.10 0.87 7.94
N ILE A 105 2.55 -0.31 7.75
CA ILE A 105 1.24 -0.54 7.14
C ILE A 105 0.46 -1.45 8.05
N ASP A 106 -0.72 -1.03 8.46
CA ASP A 106 -1.62 -1.86 9.28
C ASP A 106 -2.10 -3.06 8.45
N HIS A 107 -2.16 -4.24 9.06
CA HIS A 107 -2.54 -5.50 8.41
C HIS A 107 -1.79 -5.81 7.09
N VAL A 108 -0.51 -5.50 7.04
CA VAL A 108 0.32 -5.65 5.83
C VAL A 108 0.36 -7.10 5.30
N GLU A 109 0.21 -8.09 6.16
CA GLU A 109 0.19 -9.51 5.80
C GLU A 109 -0.91 -9.84 4.79
N GLU A 110 -1.98 -9.08 4.82
CA GLU A 110 -3.10 -9.24 3.91
C GLU A 110 -2.80 -8.76 2.48
N LEU A 111 -1.71 -8.01 2.29
CA LEU A 111 -1.27 -7.50 1.02
C LEU A 111 -0.25 -8.40 0.31
N GLU A 112 0.09 -9.57 0.87
CA GLU A 112 1.16 -10.43 0.35
C GLU A 112 0.94 -10.82 -1.11
N ASP A 113 -0.25 -11.31 -1.45
CA ASP A 113 -0.57 -11.72 -2.83
C ASP A 113 -0.47 -10.54 -3.80
N TRP A 114 -0.96 -9.38 -3.40
CA TRP A 114 -0.90 -8.16 -4.21
C TRP A 114 0.54 -7.67 -4.42
N VAL A 115 1.35 -7.66 -3.38
CA VAL A 115 2.78 -7.29 -3.49
C VAL A 115 3.50 -8.24 -4.42
N ASN A 116 3.30 -9.55 -4.25
CA ASN A 116 3.91 -10.56 -5.11
C ASN A 116 3.48 -10.41 -6.57
N ASP A 117 2.22 -10.09 -6.82
CA ASP A 117 1.70 -9.86 -8.16
C ASP A 117 2.37 -8.65 -8.82
N LEU A 118 2.47 -7.50 -8.13
CA LEU A 118 3.15 -6.32 -8.64
C LEU A 118 4.67 -6.51 -8.79
N MET A 119 5.29 -7.29 -7.92
CA MET A 119 6.70 -7.63 -8.04
C MET A 119 6.99 -8.51 -9.26
N ASN A 120 6.02 -9.31 -9.72
CA ASN A 120 6.17 -10.20 -10.86
C ASN A 120 5.68 -9.60 -12.20
N ASP A 121 4.79 -8.61 -12.16
CA ASP A 121 4.23 -7.93 -13.33
C ASP A 121 4.58 -6.44 -13.32
N THR A 122 5.67 -6.07 -14.00
CA THR A 122 6.13 -4.67 -14.07
C THR A 122 5.15 -3.77 -14.82
N ASP A 123 4.43 -4.27 -15.81
CA ASP A 123 3.40 -3.48 -16.51
C ASP A 123 2.24 -3.14 -15.57
N LYS A 124 1.86 -4.08 -14.71
CA LYS A 124 0.84 -3.86 -13.68
C LYS A 124 1.33 -2.87 -12.63
N LEU A 125 2.59 -2.96 -12.20
CA LEU A 125 3.21 -1.99 -11.29
C LEU A 125 3.20 -0.58 -11.89
N ILE A 126 3.53 -0.43 -13.17
CA ILE A 126 3.49 0.85 -13.88
C ILE A 126 2.06 1.41 -13.92
N ARG A 127 1.07 0.59 -14.27
CA ARG A 127 -0.34 1.00 -14.25
C ARG A 127 -0.80 1.41 -12.86
N PHE A 128 -0.38 0.67 -11.84
CA PHE A 128 -0.68 1.05 -10.45
C PHE A 128 -0.12 2.42 -10.10
N ILE A 129 1.15 2.65 -10.38
CA ILE A 129 1.84 3.89 -9.98
C ILE A 129 1.37 5.09 -10.81
N PHE A 130 1.37 4.99 -12.12
CA PHE A 130 1.27 6.16 -13.00
C PHE A 130 -0.13 6.44 -13.55
N ASN A 131 -1.06 5.51 -13.47
CA ASN A 131 -2.38 5.77 -14.01
C ASN A 131 -3.27 6.46 -12.96
N ASP A 132 -3.93 7.55 -13.37
CA ASP A 132 -4.80 8.38 -12.50
C ASP A 132 -6.09 7.64 -12.07
N GLU A 133 -6.47 6.58 -12.79
CA GLU A 133 -7.61 5.73 -12.41
C GLU A 133 -7.23 4.67 -11.38
N SER A 134 -5.93 4.46 -11.13
CA SER A 134 -5.43 3.59 -10.07
C SER A 134 -5.26 4.36 -8.77
N PHE A 135 -5.73 3.81 -7.66
CA PHE A 135 -5.65 4.47 -6.35
C PHE A 135 -5.66 3.45 -5.21
N VAL A 136 -5.31 3.92 -4.02
CA VAL A 136 -5.46 3.18 -2.76
C VAL A 136 -6.32 4.01 -1.83
N ILE A 137 -7.25 3.36 -1.15
CA ILE A 137 -7.97 3.93 0.00
C ILE A 137 -7.52 3.15 1.22
N THR A 138 -7.03 3.85 2.23
CA THR A 138 -6.74 3.30 3.55
C THR A 138 -7.71 3.89 4.56
N GLY A 139 -7.99 3.17 5.62
CA GLY A 139 -8.84 3.66 6.71
C GLY A 139 -8.85 2.70 7.88
N ASN A 140 -9.42 3.16 8.99
CA ASN A 140 -9.61 2.36 10.19
C ASN A 140 -11.10 2.47 10.57
N ASP A 141 -11.71 1.40 11.05
CA ASP A 141 -13.11 1.36 11.49
C ASP A 141 -13.42 2.29 12.68
N ASN A 142 -12.40 2.79 13.36
CA ASN A 142 -12.53 3.81 14.40
C ASN A 142 -12.54 5.26 13.86
N CYS A 143 -12.44 5.45 12.54
CA CYS A 143 -12.56 6.77 11.94
C CYS A 143 -14.05 7.10 11.76
N ASP A 144 -14.62 7.89 12.65
CA ASP A 144 -16.03 8.35 12.61
C ASP A 144 -16.36 9.16 11.33
N ASP A 145 -15.34 9.59 10.58
CA ASP A 145 -15.47 10.46 9.41
C ASP A 145 -15.47 9.71 8.06
N ILE A 146 -15.50 8.37 8.07
CA ILE A 146 -15.57 7.63 6.80
C ILE A 146 -16.97 7.81 6.23
N ASP A 147 -17.11 8.64 5.20
CA ASP A 147 -18.27 8.61 4.34
C ASP A 147 -18.27 7.29 3.55
N SER A 148 -18.84 6.26 4.20
CA SER A 148 -18.97 4.92 3.67
C SER A 148 -19.74 4.90 2.33
N GLU A 149 -20.60 5.90 2.11
CA GLU A 149 -21.35 6.06 0.85
C GLU A 149 -20.42 6.56 -0.27
N TRP A 150 -19.53 7.52 0.02
CA TRP A 150 -18.55 8.02 -0.95
C TRP A 150 -17.56 6.92 -1.36
N MET A 151 -17.01 6.20 -0.38
CA MET A 151 -16.08 5.09 -0.60
C MET A 151 -16.75 3.97 -1.42
N SER A 152 -17.96 3.58 -1.04
CA SER A 152 -18.74 2.56 -1.76
C SER A 152 -19.04 2.97 -3.20
N LYS A 153 -19.37 4.24 -3.46
CA LYS A 153 -19.59 4.76 -4.81
C LYS A 153 -18.31 4.78 -5.64
N LYS A 154 -17.17 5.17 -5.05
CA LYS A 154 -15.89 5.22 -5.75
C LYS A 154 -15.41 3.82 -6.13
N VAL A 155 -15.49 2.88 -5.20
CA VAL A 155 -15.13 1.47 -5.43
C VAL A 155 -16.09 0.83 -6.44
N ALA A 156 -17.41 1.10 -6.36
CA ALA A 156 -18.37 0.58 -7.32
C ALA A 156 -18.14 1.12 -8.75
N ARG A 157 -17.65 2.37 -8.89
CA ARG A 157 -17.23 2.90 -10.20
C ARG A 157 -16.02 2.14 -10.74
N ALA A 158 -15.04 1.83 -9.90
CA ALA A 158 -13.89 1.04 -10.30
C ALA A 158 -14.29 -0.36 -10.82
N ASP A 159 -15.24 -1.04 -10.15
CA ASP A 159 -15.78 -2.32 -10.62
C ASP A 159 -16.42 -2.23 -12.01
N ALA A 160 -17.13 -1.13 -12.27
CA ALA A 160 -17.83 -0.92 -13.54
C ALA A 160 -16.87 -0.71 -14.74
N TYR A 161 -15.63 -0.28 -14.49
CA TYR A 161 -14.64 0.04 -15.53
C TYR A 161 -13.57 -1.05 -15.76
N GLN A 162 -13.81 -2.29 -15.31
CA GLN A 162 -12.87 -3.42 -15.47
C GLN A 162 -11.50 -3.20 -14.82
N HIS A 163 -11.49 -2.73 -13.59
CA HIS A 163 -10.26 -2.64 -12.80
C HIS A 163 -10.00 -3.93 -12.01
N ASP A 164 -8.74 -4.21 -11.72
CA ASP A 164 -8.39 -5.21 -10.72
C ASP A 164 -8.63 -4.58 -9.34
N LEU A 165 -9.57 -5.13 -8.58
CA LEU A 165 -9.92 -4.65 -7.26
C LEU A 165 -9.50 -5.68 -6.21
N ILE A 166 -8.69 -5.22 -5.26
CA ILE A 166 -8.38 -5.99 -4.06
C ILE A 166 -9.16 -5.35 -2.92
N ARG A 167 -10.20 -6.06 -2.46
CA ARG A 167 -11.00 -5.66 -1.31
C ARG A 167 -10.67 -6.55 -0.12
N LYS A 168 -10.52 -5.91 1.03
CA LYS A 168 -10.76 -6.60 2.30
C LYS A 168 -11.66 -5.75 3.17
N TRP A 169 -12.79 -6.35 3.53
CA TRP A 169 -13.69 -5.90 4.57
C TRP A 169 -13.56 -6.93 5.69
N ASN A 170 -13.19 -6.52 6.87
CA ASN A 170 -13.40 -7.32 8.07
C ASN A 170 -14.61 -6.79 8.82
#